data_8e7d8e5185d45cf676463d6fddbe8e47
#
_entry.id   8e7d8e5185d45cf676463d6fddbe8e47
#
_cell.length_a   1.000
_cell.length_b   1.000
_cell.length_c   1.000
_cell.angle_alpha   90.00
_cell.angle_beta   90.00
_cell.angle_gamma   90.00
#
_symmetry.space_group_name_H-M   'P 1'
#
loop_
_entity.id
_entity.type
_entity.pdbx_description
1 polymer ?
#
loop_
_entity_poly.entity_id
_entity_poly.type
_entity_poly.pdbx_seq_one_letter_code
_entity_poly.pdbx_strand_id
1 'polypeptide(L)'
;MIPEPAAGPDDAARAPAVEVRGLHVSLGGTPILTGVDLTVAAGEWVTVIGPNGAGKSTLLRAVGGLLPAPGAISLFGTPSAALRRRDRARVVATVAQSPVVPPGMSVLDYVLLGRTPYIPPLGRESAADVAAVHDVLDRLDLTGFQRRELATLSGGERQRVFLARALAQGATLLLLDEPTSALDIGHQQEVLELVDHLRREHGLTVLATMHDLSLAGEYADRMVLIADGRVVAVGSPHEVLTEHLLATHYRASVRVVPGAHGPLVVPVRPR
;
A
#
# COMPACT_ATOMS: atom_id res chain seq x y z
N MET A 1 -9.66 -14.27 -31.35
CA MET A 1 -10.56 -13.14 -31.05
C MET A 1 -11.28 -13.51 -29.79
N ILE A 2 -10.71 -13.11 -28.62
CA ILE A 2 -11.28 -13.33 -27.28
C ILE A 2 -12.13 -12.08 -27.02
N PRO A 3 -13.42 -12.20 -26.68
CA PRO A 3 -14.27 -11.04 -26.42
C PRO A 3 -13.82 -10.34 -25.13
N GLU A 4 -13.73 -9.00 -25.17
CA GLU A 4 -13.64 -8.15 -24.00
C GLU A 4 -14.76 -8.49 -22.99
N PRO A 5 -14.46 -8.59 -21.70
CA PRO A 5 -15.51 -8.66 -20.70
C PRO A 5 -16.18 -7.28 -20.63
N ALA A 6 -17.41 -7.21 -21.07
CA ALA A 6 -18.28 -6.07 -20.88
C ALA A 6 -18.37 -5.77 -19.38
N ALA A 7 -18.14 -4.50 -18.99
CA ALA A 7 -18.44 -4.00 -17.66
C ALA A 7 -19.92 -4.28 -17.37
N GLY A 8 -20.18 -5.24 -16.49
CA GLY A 8 -21.52 -5.63 -16.08
C GLY A 8 -22.11 -4.62 -15.10
N PRO A 9 -23.44 -4.49 -15.00
CA PRO A 9 -24.14 -3.57 -14.11
C PRO A 9 -24.03 -3.91 -12.61
N ASP A 10 -23.10 -4.78 -12.22
CA ASP A 10 -22.93 -5.32 -10.86
C ASP A 10 -21.85 -4.61 -10.02
N ASP A 11 -21.17 -3.61 -10.58
CA ASP A 11 -20.09 -2.88 -9.90
C ASP A 11 -20.59 -1.85 -8.86
N ALA A 12 -21.88 -1.53 -8.88
CA ALA A 12 -22.50 -0.58 -7.95
C ALA A 12 -22.92 -1.21 -6.60
N ALA A 13 -22.78 -2.52 -6.41
CA ALA A 13 -23.29 -3.26 -5.23
C ALA A 13 -22.22 -3.90 -4.35
N ARG A 14 -20.93 -3.84 -4.68
CA ARG A 14 -19.89 -4.38 -3.82
C ARG A 14 -19.47 -3.34 -2.77
N ALA A 15 -19.50 -3.75 -1.49
CA ALA A 15 -18.97 -2.92 -0.40
C ALA A 15 -17.52 -2.51 -0.69
N PRO A 16 -17.12 -1.25 -0.43
CA PRO A 16 -15.75 -0.80 -0.67
C PRO A 16 -14.74 -1.64 0.13
N ALA A 17 -13.55 -1.81 -0.43
CA ALA A 17 -12.47 -2.53 0.24
C ALA A 17 -12.04 -1.82 1.53
N VAL A 18 -12.01 -0.48 1.50
CA VAL A 18 -11.76 0.36 2.67
C VAL A 18 -12.79 1.48 2.71
N GLU A 19 -13.43 1.65 3.85
CA GLU A 19 -14.24 2.82 4.13
C GLU A 19 -13.78 3.43 5.46
N VAL A 20 -13.41 4.69 5.44
CA VAL A 20 -13.01 5.50 6.59
C VAL A 20 -13.99 6.66 6.71
N ARG A 21 -14.58 6.84 7.89
CA ARG A 21 -15.56 7.91 8.16
C ARG A 21 -15.16 8.69 9.40
N GLY A 22 -14.89 9.98 9.22
CA GLY A 22 -14.60 10.91 10.30
C GLY A 22 -13.46 10.44 11.21
N LEU A 23 -12.39 9.87 10.65
CA LEU A 23 -11.30 9.29 11.43
C LEU A 23 -10.51 10.37 12.17
N HIS A 24 -10.40 10.21 13.49
CA HIS A 24 -9.53 10.99 14.36
C HIS A 24 -8.47 10.08 14.97
N VAL A 25 -7.20 10.48 14.88
CA VAL A 25 -6.08 9.78 15.52
C VAL A 25 -5.17 10.79 16.21
N SER A 26 -4.84 10.53 17.48
CA SER A 26 -3.84 11.29 18.23
C SER A 26 -2.69 10.38 18.66
N LEU A 27 -1.46 10.88 18.59
CA LEU A 27 -0.26 10.18 19.07
C LEU A 27 0.39 11.03 20.16
N GLY A 28 0.59 10.45 21.36
CA GLY A 28 1.15 11.18 22.49
C GLY A 28 0.37 12.45 22.87
N GLY A 29 -0.96 12.45 22.67
CA GLY A 29 -1.81 13.61 22.92
C GLY A 29 -1.88 14.64 21.77
N THR A 30 -1.03 14.50 20.74
CA THR A 30 -1.03 15.39 19.58
C THR A 30 -1.98 14.85 18.51
N PRO A 31 -2.98 15.64 18.03
CA PRO A 31 -3.83 15.26 16.92
C PRO A 31 -3.01 15.12 15.64
N ILE A 32 -3.09 13.95 14.98
CA ILE A 32 -2.39 13.67 13.71
C ILE A 32 -3.38 13.61 12.56
N LEU A 33 -4.54 12.97 12.76
CA LEU A 33 -5.61 12.94 11.78
C LEU A 33 -6.87 13.55 12.42
N THR A 34 -7.60 14.35 11.64
CA THR A 34 -8.76 15.08 12.14
C THR A 34 -9.90 15.04 11.12
N GLY A 35 -10.88 14.15 11.35
CA GLY A 35 -12.06 14.03 10.51
C GLY A 35 -11.74 13.57 9.08
N VAL A 36 -10.90 12.51 8.94
CA VAL A 36 -10.53 11.95 7.63
C VAL A 36 -11.63 11.03 7.15
N ASP A 37 -12.13 11.30 5.94
CA ASP A 37 -13.01 10.44 5.17
C ASP A 37 -12.27 9.90 3.95
N LEU A 38 -12.38 8.59 3.69
CA LEU A 38 -11.75 7.91 2.56
C LEU A 38 -12.55 6.68 2.18
N THR A 39 -12.74 6.47 0.89
CA THR A 39 -13.29 5.22 0.35
C THR A 39 -12.31 4.67 -0.68
N VAL A 40 -12.06 3.35 -0.67
CA VAL A 40 -11.27 2.64 -1.67
C VAL A 40 -12.12 1.50 -2.22
N ALA A 41 -12.36 1.48 -3.52
CA ALA A 41 -13.10 0.41 -4.17
C ALA A 41 -12.27 -0.89 -4.22
N ALA A 42 -12.94 -2.04 -4.34
CA ALA A 42 -12.23 -3.31 -4.52
C ALA A 42 -11.50 -3.32 -5.87
N GLY A 43 -10.23 -3.74 -5.87
CA GLY A 43 -9.37 -3.75 -7.05
C GLY A 43 -8.76 -2.40 -7.44
N GLU A 44 -9.10 -1.31 -6.73
CA GLU A 44 -8.57 0.03 -6.98
C GLU A 44 -7.17 0.19 -6.40
N TRP A 45 -6.33 0.98 -7.08
CA TRP A 45 -5.08 1.51 -6.53
C TRP A 45 -5.27 2.97 -6.14
N VAL A 46 -5.33 3.23 -4.83
CA VAL A 46 -5.38 4.59 -4.29
C VAL A 46 -4.03 4.96 -3.69
N THR A 47 -3.50 6.12 -4.10
CA THR A 47 -2.26 6.64 -3.51
C THR A 47 -2.54 7.88 -2.66
N VAL A 48 -2.11 7.83 -1.42
CA VAL A 48 -2.17 8.93 -0.47
C VAL A 48 -0.87 9.72 -0.55
N ILE A 49 -0.97 10.98 -0.92
CA ILE A 49 0.13 11.94 -0.97
C ILE A 49 -0.04 13.05 0.06
N GLY A 50 0.99 13.83 0.30
CA GLY A 50 0.96 14.96 1.24
C GLY A 50 2.35 15.24 1.80
N PRO A 51 2.59 16.42 2.38
CA PRO A 51 3.88 16.78 2.97
C PRO A 51 4.27 15.83 4.11
N ASN A 52 5.54 15.92 4.53
CA ASN A 52 6.01 15.16 5.67
C ASN A 52 5.25 15.58 6.94
N GLY A 53 4.87 14.61 7.75
CA GLY A 53 4.06 14.84 8.95
C GLY A 53 2.56 15.03 8.71
N ALA A 54 2.06 15.00 7.48
CA ALA A 54 0.63 15.17 7.17
C ALA A 54 -0.28 14.05 7.70
N GLY A 55 0.28 12.91 8.15
CA GLY A 55 -0.49 11.81 8.72
C GLY A 55 -0.66 10.59 7.79
N LYS A 56 0.02 10.54 6.63
CA LYS A 56 -0.09 9.45 5.64
C LYS A 56 0.12 8.06 6.24
N SER A 57 1.28 7.81 6.86
CA SER A 57 1.59 6.53 7.52
C SER A 57 0.67 6.24 8.71
N THR A 58 0.19 7.29 9.39
CA THR A 58 -0.78 7.15 10.48
C THR A 58 -2.12 6.63 9.95
N LEU A 59 -2.57 7.12 8.79
CA LEU A 59 -3.77 6.61 8.12
C LEU A 59 -3.60 5.14 7.74
N LEU A 60 -2.50 4.76 7.09
CA LEU A 60 -2.25 3.35 6.73
C LEU A 60 -2.21 2.45 7.97
N ARG A 61 -1.54 2.89 9.04
CA ARG A 61 -1.49 2.13 10.31
C ARG A 61 -2.87 1.98 10.95
N ALA A 62 -3.72 3.00 10.87
CA ALA A 62 -5.10 2.93 11.38
C ALA A 62 -5.92 1.93 10.54
N VAL A 63 -5.87 2.01 9.21
CA VAL A 63 -6.53 1.05 8.30
C VAL A 63 -6.03 -0.38 8.54
N GLY A 64 -4.73 -0.57 8.70
CA GLY A 64 -4.10 -1.86 9.04
C GLY A 64 -4.44 -2.38 10.44
N GLY A 65 -5.11 -1.56 11.28
CA GLY A 65 -5.47 -1.91 12.66
C GLY A 65 -4.28 -1.96 13.61
N LEU A 66 -3.21 -1.24 13.29
CA LEU A 66 -2.04 -1.05 14.15
C LEU A 66 -2.21 0.14 15.11
N LEU A 67 -3.19 0.99 14.85
CA LEU A 67 -3.59 2.11 15.72
C LEU A 67 -5.08 2.00 16.06
N PRO A 68 -5.50 2.41 17.27
CA PRO A 68 -6.91 2.46 17.62
C PRO A 68 -7.66 3.46 16.72
N ALA A 69 -8.75 2.98 16.12
CA ALA A 69 -9.65 3.79 15.30
C ALA A 69 -11.09 3.29 15.50
N PRO A 70 -11.67 3.45 16.69
CA PRO A 70 -12.95 2.83 17.04
C PRO A 70 -14.07 3.39 16.17
N GLY A 71 -14.78 2.48 15.48
CA GLY A 71 -15.99 2.80 14.69
C GLY A 71 -15.76 3.56 13.38
N ALA A 72 -14.54 4.00 13.10
CA ALA A 72 -14.25 4.85 11.94
C ALA A 72 -13.88 4.08 10.66
N ILE A 73 -13.57 2.79 10.75
CA ILE A 73 -13.02 2.01 9.62
C ILE A 73 -13.82 0.73 9.39
N SER A 74 -14.23 0.50 8.15
CA SER A 74 -14.77 -0.77 7.68
C SER A 74 -13.89 -1.33 6.55
N LEU A 75 -13.73 -2.65 6.52
CA LEU A 75 -12.99 -3.40 5.52
C LEU A 75 -13.95 -4.36 4.84
N PHE A 76 -14.13 -4.23 3.52
CA PHE A 76 -15.08 -5.01 2.74
C PHE A 76 -16.47 -5.09 3.42
N GLY A 77 -16.97 -3.94 3.89
CA GLY A 77 -18.25 -3.81 4.58
C GLY A 77 -18.27 -4.26 6.04
N THR A 78 -17.21 -4.87 6.55
CA THR A 78 -17.12 -5.32 7.94
C THR A 78 -16.40 -4.28 8.81
N PRO A 79 -17.00 -3.80 9.92
CA PRO A 79 -16.30 -2.91 10.84
C PRO A 79 -14.98 -3.52 11.31
N SER A 80 -13.88 -2.78 11.14
CA SER A 80 -12.53 -3.27 11.49
C SER A 80 -12.41 -3.66 12.97
N ALA A 81 -13.15 -3.00 13.85
CA ALA A 81 -13.21 -3.32 15.27
C ALA A 81 -13.87 -4.67 15.59
N ALA A 82 -14.73 -5.18 14.69
CA ALA A 82 -15.38 -6.49 14.84
C ALA A 82 -14.47 -7.65 14.38
N LEU A 83 -13.43 -7.35 13.58
CA LEU A 83 -12.49 -8.35 13.09
C LEU A 83 -11.48 -8.72 14.18
N ARG A 84 -11.38 -10.02 14.50
CA ARG A 84 -10.27 -10.52 15.31
C ARG A 84 -8.96 -10.24 14.60
N ARG A 85 -7.87 -10.02 15.34
CA ARG A 85 -6.54 -9.74 14.79
C ARG A 85 -6.13 -10.70 13.66
N ARG A 86 -6.44 -11.98 13.82
CA ARG A 86 -6.11 -13.04 12.86
C ARG A 86 -6.96 -12.94 11.58
N ASP A 87 -8.25 -12.67 11.72
CA ASP A 87 -9.18 -12.55 10.59
C ASP A 87 -8.86 -11.28 9.78
N ARG A 88 -8.56 -10.16 10.45
CA ARG A 88 -8.07 -8.95 9.80
C ARG A 88 -6.75 -9.19 9.05
N ALA A 89 -5.81 -9.96 9.62
CA ALA A 89 -4.57 -10.30 8.96
C ALA A 89 -4.75 -11.20 7.72
N ARG A 90 -5.89 -11.84 7.52
CA ARG A 90 -6.23 -12.55 6.27
C ARG A 90 -6.82 -11.63 5.20
N VAL A 91 -7.21 -10.43 5.57
CA VAL A 91 -7.82 -9.44 4.67
C VAL A 91 -6.84 -8.34 4.30
N VAL A 92 -5.97 -7.93 5.25
CA VAL A 92 -5.04 -6.80 5.08
C VAL A 92 -3.60 -7.26 5.28
N ALA A 93 -2.76 -7.05 4.27
CA ALA A 93 -1.31 -7.17 4.36
C ALA A 93 -0.66 -5.78 4.32
N THR A 94 0.44 -5.61 5.04
CA THR A 94 1.15 -4.31 5.13
C THR A 94 2.64 -4.49 4.83
N VAL A 95 3.15 -3.66 3.93
CA VAL A 95 4.57 -3.41 3.73
C VAL A 95 4.88 -2.04 4.36
N ALA A 96 5.60 -2.06 5.48
CA ALA A 96 6.01 -0.83 6.16
C ALA A 96 7.22 -0.20 5.44
N GLN A 97 7.42 1.10 5.61
CA GLN A 97 8.55 1.85 5.05
C GLN A 97 9.91 1.26 5.47
N SER A 98 10.04 0.88 6.73
CA SER A 98 11.26 0.30 7.29
C SER A 98 10.91 -0.92 8.15
N PRO A 99 10.71 -2.09 7.53
CA PRO A 99 10.41 -3.30 8.29
C PRO A 99 11.59 -3.70 9.18
N VAL A 100 11.28 -4.05 10.43
CA VAL A 100 12.29 -4.61 11.34
C VAL A 100 12.56 -6.06 10.93
N VAL A 101 13.81 -6.36 10.63
CA VAL A 101 14.27 -7.70 10.28
C VAL A 101 15.17 -8.22 11.39
N PRO A 102 14.85 -9.36 12.02
CA PRO A 102 15.75 -10.00 12.98
C PRO A 102 17.09 -10.39 12.33
N PRO A 103 18.23 -10.21 13.02
CA PRO A 103 19.52 -10.66 12.51
C PRO A 103 19.53 -12.18 12.22
N GLY A 104 20.22 -12.59 11.16
CA GLY A 104 20.37 -14.00 10.78
C GLY A 104 19.12 -14.63 10.15
N MET A 105 18.06 -13.86 9.91
CA MET A 105 16.83 -14.40 9.31
C MET A 105 17.00 -14.62 7.80
N SER A 106 16.69 -15.84 7.34
CA SER A 106 16.68 -16.17 5.91
C SER A 106 15.48 -15.57 5.18
N VAL A 107 15.57 -15.45 3.86
CA VAL A 107 14.46 -15.04 2.99
C VAL A 107 13.24 -15.94 3.21
N LEU A 108 13.45 -17.27 3.20
CA LEU A 108 12.38 -18.23 3.38
C LEU A 108 11.67 -18.04 4.73
N ASP A 109 12.43 -17.94 5.82
CA ASP A 109 11.87 -17.76 7.17
C ASP A 109 11.07 -16.46 7.27
N TYR A 110 11.60 -15.38 6.68
CA TYR A 110 10.91 -14.09 6.70
C TYR A 110 9.60 -14.11 5.91
N VAL A 111 9.58 -14.74 4.74
CA VAL A 111 8.35 -14.85 3.94
C VAL A 111 7.33 -15.78 4.59
N LEU A 112 7.78 -16.84 5.27
CA LEU A 112 6.94 -17.73 6.09
C LEU A 112 6.20 -16.98 7.21
N LEU A 113 6.73 -15.89 7.74
CA LEU A 113 6.00 -15.03 8.69
C LEU A 113 4.67 -14.51 8.10
N GLY A 114 4.56 -14.38 6.78
CA GLY A 114 3.30 -14.04 6.11
C GLY A 114 2.20 -15.08 6.35
N ARG A 115 2.56 -16.34 6.61
CA ARG A 115 1.61 -17.42 6.88
C ARG A 115 1.11 -17.49 8.32
N THR A 116 1.65 -16.67 9.23
CA THR A 116 1.24 -16.62 10.66
C THR A 116 -0.29 -16.59 10.87
N PRO A 117 -1.12 -15.90 10.05
CA PRO A 117 -2.58 -15.94 10.21
C PRO A 117 -3.21 -17.31 9.98
N TYR A 118 -2.51 -18.27 9.41
CA TYR A 118 -3.00 -19.63 9.10
C TYR A 118 -2.49 -20.69 10.08
N ILE A 119 -1.36 -20.41 10.74
CA ILE A 119 -0.73 -21.35 11.68
C ILE A 119 -1.47 -21.32 13.03
N PRO A 120 -1.91 -22.46 13.57
CA PRO A 120 -2.54 -22.52 14.89
C PRO A 120 -1.61 -22.00 16.00
N PRO A 121 -2.14 -21.49 17.13
CA PRO A 121 -1.32 -21.16 18.28
C PRO A 121 -0.51 -22.40 18.73
N LEU A 122 0.81 -22.23 18.91
CA LEU A 122 1.76 -23.33 19.22
C LEU A 122 1.86 -24.41 18.12
N GLY A 123 1.28 -24.17 16.94
CA GLY A 123 1.38 -25.05 15.78
C GLY A 123 2.65 -24.83 14.98
N ARG A 124 2.79 -25.62 13.93
CA ARG A 124 3.86 -25.48 12.91
C ARG A 124 3.24 -25.18 11.56
N GLU A 125 4.07 -24.70 10.65
CA GLU A 125 3.71 -24.49 9.25
C GLU A 125 3.27 -25.83 8.63
N SER A 126 2.18 -25.78 7.87
CA SER A 126 1.72 -26.92 7.08
C SER A 126 2.47 -27.00 5.74
N ALA A 127 2.40 -28.15 5.08
CA ALA A 127 2.92 -28.29 3.71
C ALA A 127 2.27 -27.28 2.75
N ALA A 128 0.99 -26.92 2.95
CA ALA A 128 0.30 -25.91 2.17
C ALA A 128 0.86 -24.50 2.41
N ASP A 129 1.26 -24.16 3.64
CA ASP A 129 1.89 -22.87 3.94
C ASP A 129 3.25 -22.75 3.26
N VAL A 130 4.05 -23.82 3.31
CA VAL A 130 5.36 -23.87 2.64
C VAL A 130 5.19 -23.77 1.11
N ALA A 131 4.23 -24.48 0.54
CA ALA A 131 3.93 -24.44 -0.90
C ALA A 131 3.51 -23.02 -1.34
N ALA A 132 2.64 -22.34 -0.56
CA ALA A 132 2.22 -20.96 -0.84
C ALA A 132 3.40 -19.98 -0.81
N VAL A 133 4.37 -20.18 0.09
CA VAL A 133 5.59 -19.35 0.13
C VAL A 133 6.48 -19.60 -1.07
N HIS A 134 6.68 -20.86 -1.47
CA HIS A 134 7.48 -21.18 -2.67
C HIS A 134 6.87 -20.59 -3.93
N ASP A 135 5.54 -20.66 -4.11
CA ASP A 135 4.83 -20.06 -5.21
C ASP A 135 5.07 -18.53 -5.28
N VAL A 136 4.98 -17.84 -4.14
CA VAL A 136 5.26 -16.39 -4.09
C VAL A 136 6.73 -16.08 -4.37
N LEU A 137 7.68 -16.87 -3.85
CA LEU A 137 9.11 -16.66 -4.11
C LEU A 137 9.45 -16.87 -5.59
N ASP A 138 8.80 -17.81 -6.24
CA ASP A 138 8.97 -18.06 -7.67
C ASP A 138 8.45 -16.89 -8.52
N ARG A 139 7.23 -16.41 -8.23
CA ARG A 139 6.62 -15.25 -8.90
C ARG A 139 7.43 -13.95 -8.76
N LEU A 140 8.22 -13.82 -7.71
CA LEU A 140 9.03 -12.63 -7.42
C LEU A 140 10.51 -12.78 -7.79
N ASP A 141 10.88 -13.86 -8.52
CA ASP A 141 12.26 -14.20 -8.89
C ASP A 141 13.19 -14.30 -7.66
N LEU A 142 12.68 -14.86 -6.56
CA LEU A 142 13.41 -15.03 -5.30
C LEU A 142 13.78 -16.47 -4.99
N THR A 143 13.53 -17.42 -5.88
CA THR A 143 13.79 -18.86 -5.66
C THR A 143 15.25 -19.16 -5.31
N GLY A 144 16.20 -18.49 -5.97
CA GLY A 144 17.62 -18.61 -5.69
C GLY A 144 18.09 -17.97 -4.37
N PHE A 145 17.23 -17.20 -3.71
CA PHE A 145 17.58 -16.41 -2.51
C PHE A 145 17.09 -17.02 -1.20
N GLN A 146 16.34 -18.11 -1.23
CA GLN A 146 15.62 -18.67 -0.08
C GLN A 146 16.47 -18.85 1.18
N ARG A 147 17.74 -19.27 1.01
CA ARG A 147 18.69 -19.52 2.11
C ARG A 147 19.59 -18.33 2.45
N ARG A 148 19.50 -17.24 1.68
CA ARG A 148 20.30 -16.03 1.96
C ARG A 148 19.71 -15.27 3.13
N GLU A 149 20.56 -14.65 3.93
CA GLU A 149 20.14 -13.72 4.98
C GLU A 149 19.67 -12.41 4.35
N LEU A 150 18.57 -11.85 4.87
CA LEU A 150 18.03 -10.59 4.38
C LEU A 150 19.03 -9.43 4.45
N ALA A 151 19.92 -9.46 5.46
CA ALA A 151 20.94 -8.43 5.64
C ALA A 151 21.95 -8.37 4.47
N THR A 152 22.10 -9.47 3.70
CA THR A 152 23.04 -9.56 2.57
C THR A 152 22.45 -9.16 1.24
N LEU A 153 21.15 -8.85 1.20
CA LEU A 153 20.43 -8.50 -0.02
C LEU A 153 20.64 -7.02 -0.38
N SER A 154 20.61 -6.73 -1.68
CA SER A 154 20.48 -5.35 -2.18
C SER A 154 19.16 -4.71 -1.76
N GLY A 155 19.02 -3.40 -1.91
CA GLY A 155 17.78 -2.68 -1.59
C GLY A 155 16.57 -3.22 -2.36
N GLY A 156 16.69 -3.41 -3.67
CA GLY A 156 15.63 -3.93 -4.53
C GLY A 156 15.27 -5.39 -4.21
N GLU A 157 16.28 -6.28 -4.03
CA GLU A 157 16.05 -7.67 -3.61
C GLU A 157 15.30 -7.73 -2.27
N ARG A 158 15.72 -6.91 -1.31
CA ARG A 158 15.10 -6.84 0.02
C ARG A 158 13.66 -6.33 -0.05
N GLN A 159 13.38 -5.34 -0.90
CA GLN A 159 12.03 -4.84 -1.09
C GLN A 159 11.10 -5.90 -1.72
N ARG A 160 11.60 -6.68 -2.69
CA ARG A 160 10.86 -7.84 -3.22
C ARG A 160 10.55 -8.88 -2.14
N VAL A 161 11.47 -9.12 -1.20
CA VAL A 161 11.23 -10.03 -0.05
C VAL A 161 10.17 -9.48 0.89
N PHE A 162 10.14 -8.16 1.15
CA PHE A 162 9.08 -7.55 1.97
C PHE A 162 7.70 -7.68 1.30
N LEU A 163 7.66 -7.48 -0.02
CA LEU A 163 6.46 -7.71 -0.80
C LEU A 163 6.06 -9.20 -0.81
N ALA A 164 7.04 -10.12 -0.98
CA ALA A 164 6.80 -11.56 -0.90
C ALA A 164 6.12 -11.97 0.41
N ARG A 165 6.57 -11.46 1.53
CA ARG A 165 5.94 -11.72 2.83
C ARG A 165 4.48 -11.24 2.88
N ALA A 166 4.21 -10.05 2.35
CA ALA A 166 2.85 -9.51 2.30
C ALA A 166 1.93 -10.33 1.38
N LEU A 167 2.43 -10.77 0.22
CA LEU A 167 1.69 -11.63 -0.71
C LEU A 167 1.47 -13.04 -0.18
N ALA A 168 2.47 -13.63 0.51
CA ALA A 168 2.33 -14.93 1.16
C ALA A 168 1.22 -14.95 2.22
N GLN A 169 0.85 -13.78 2.75
CA GLN A 169 -0.29 -13.63 3.66
C GLN A 169 -1.64 -13.88 2.97
N GLY A 170 -1.72 -13.79 1.63
CA GLY A 170 -2.94 -14.04 0.86
C GLY A 170 -4.07 -13.04 1.12
N ALA A 171 -3.74 -11.83 1.53
CA ALA A 171 -4.69 -10.74 1.78
C ALA A 171 -5.13 -10.09 0.46
N THR A 172 -6.37 -9.61 0.42
CA THR A 172 -6.95 -8.92 -0.74
C THR A 172 -6.72 -7.41 -0.73
N LEU A 173 -6.34 -6.83 0.41
CA LEU A 173 -5.96 -5.43 0.57
C LEU A 173 -4.47 -5.35 0.93
N LEU A 174 -3.70 -4.65 0.10
CA LEU A 174 -2.28 -4.39 0.29
C LEU A 174 -2.07 -2.92 0.68
N LEU A 175 -1.50 -2.70 1.87
CA LEU A 175 -1.09 -1.40 2.36
C LEU A 175 0.41 -1.23 2.14
N LEU A 176 0.81 -0.21 1.39
CA LEU A 176 2.21 0.08 1.06
C LEU A 176 2.61 1.45 1.64
N ASP A 177 3.44 1.45 2.67
CA ASP A 177 3.94 2.69 3.27
C ASP A 177 5.30 3.04 2.66
N GLU A 178 5.31 3.93 1.65
CA GLU A 178 6.49 4.40 0.92
C GLU A 178 7.37 3.26 0.38
N PRO A 179 6.83 2.34 -0.43
CA PRO A 179 7.51 1.11 -0.81
C PRO A 179 8.78 1.31 -1.65
N THR A 180 9.00 2.52 -2.15
CA THR A 180 10.10 2.83 -3.09
C THR A 180 11.12 3.84 -2.55
N SER A 181 10.95 4.36 -1.32
CA SER A 181 11.70 5.50 -0.80
C SER A 181 13.24 5.29 -0.66
N ALA A 182 13.69 4.03 -0.59
CA ALA A 182 15.12 3.69 -0.46
C ALA A 182 15.72 3.05 -1.72
N LEU A 183 15.02 3.14 -2.86
CA LEU A 183 15.39 2.49 -4.12
C LEU A 183 15.83 3.54 -5.15
N ASP A 184 16.75 3.16 -6.03
CA ASP A 184 17.02 3.90 -7.24
C ASP A 184 15.85 3.81 -8.25
N ILE A 185 15.86 4.65 -9.27
CA ILE A 185 14.74 4.82 -10.19
C ILE A 185 14.35 3.53 -10.92
N GLY A 186 15.32 2.69 -11.30
CA GLY A 186 15.05 1.41 -11.96
C GLY A 186 14.32 0.44 -11.03
N HIS A 187 14.83 0.25 -9.82
CA HIS A 187 14.21 -0.62 -8.83
C HIS A 187 12.85 -0.09 -8.34
N GLN A 188 12.63 1.24 -8.32
CA GLN A 188 11.31 1.82 -8.03
C GLN A 188 10.27 1.36 -9.05
N GLN A 189 10.61 1.47 -10.35
CA GLN A 189 9.73 1.02 -11.43
C GLN A 189 9.46 -0.48 -11.33
N GLU A 190 10.49 -1.31 -11.19
CA GLU A 190 10.32 -2.77 -11.04
C GLU A 190 9.34 -3.15 -9.93
N VAL A 191 9.42 -2.50 -8.76
CA VAL A 191 8.53 -2.78 -7.63
C VAL A 191 7.10 -2.34 -7.94
N LEU A 192 6.89 -1.17 -8.53
CA LEU A 192 5.56 -0.65 -8.82
C LEU A 192 4.89 -1.44 -9.95
N GLU A 193 5.62 -1.76 -11.02
CA GLU A 193 5.15 -2.65 -12.10
C GLU A 193 4.74 -4.01 -11.57
N LEU A 194 5.55 -4.58 -10.67
CA LEU A 194 5.24 -5.86 -10.05
C LEU A 194 3.95 -5.79 -9.21
N VAL A 195 3.76 -4.73 -8.42
CA VAL A 195 2.53 -4.53 -7.64
C VAL A 195 1.32 -4.36 -8.56
N ASP A 196 1.44 -3.58 -9.63
CA ASP A 196 0.35 -3.35 -10.59
C ASP A 196 -0.01 -4.63 -11.37
N HIS A 197 0.99 -5.40 -11.80
CA HIS A 197 0.78 -6.69 -12.43
C HIS A 197 0.01 -7.64 -11.51
N LEU A 198 0.48 -7.80 -10.27
CA LEU A 198 -0.19 -8.66 -9.27
C LEU A 198 -1.60 -8.16 -8.92
N ARG A 199 -1.80 -6.84 -8.87
CA ARG A 199 -3.13 -6.24 -8.67
C ARG A 199 -4.09 -6.65 -9.76
N ARG A 200 -3.68 -6.50 -11.01
CA ARG A 200 -4.52 -6.84 -12.19
C ARG A 200 -4.77 -8.35 -12.28
N GLU A 201 -3.77 -9.16 -12.02
CA GLU A 201 -3.89 -10.62 -12.13
C GLU A 201 -4.75 -11.23 -11.01
N HIS A 202 -4.65 -10.70 -9.78
CA HIS A 202 -5.29 -11.28 -8.60
C HIS A 202 -6.41 -10.42 -8.01
N GLY A 203 -6.77 -9.31 -8.63
CA GLY A 203 -7.81 -8.41 -8.13
C GLY A 203 -7.47 -7.78 -6.77
N LEU A 204 -6.17 -7.55 -6.49
CA LEU A 204 -5.76 -6.92 -5.25
C LEU A 204 -6.21 -5.46 -5.19
N THR A 205 -6.59 -5.01 -4.02
CA THR A 205 -6.78 -3.58 -3.73
C THR A 205 -5.49 -3.03 -3.15
N VAL A 206 -5.06 -1.86 -3.61
CA VAL A 206 -3.82 -1.22 -3.12
C VAL A 206 -4.14 0.14 -2.52
N LEU A 207 -3.72 0.35 -1.28
CA LEU A 207 -3.67 1.67 -0.64
C LEU A 207 -2.21 1.97 -0.31
N ALA A 208 -1.61 2.91 -1.04
CA ALA A 208 -0.20 3.23 -0.93
C ALA A 208 0.02 4.66 -0.42
N THR A 209 1.15 4.91 0.25
CA THR A 209 1.71 6.26 0.39
C THR A 209 2.94 6.37 -0.49
N MET A 210 3.13 7.51 -1.13
CA MET A 210 4.30 7.75 -1.98
C MET A 210 4.83 9.17 -1.80
N HIS A 211 6.15 9.34 -1.98
CA HIS A 211 6.82 10.64 -1.99
C HIS A 211 7.04 11.17 -3.39
N ASP A 212 7.37 10.31 -4.34
CA ASP A 212 7.50 10.69 -5.73
C ASP A 212 6.10 10.90 -6.33
N LEU A 213 5.77 12.16 -6.61
CA LEU A 213 4.46 12.55 -7.10
C LEU A 213 4.22 12.10 -8.54
N SER A 214 5.27 12.04 -9.36
CA SER A 214 5.17 11.60 -10.75
C SER A 214 4.89 10.09 -10.80
N LEU A 215 5.66 9.28 -10.06
CA LEU A 215 5.39 7.85 -9.95
C LEU A 215 4.02 7.57 -9.30
N ALA A 216 3.64 8.36 -8.30
CA ALA A 216 2.31 8.24 -7.69
C ALA A 216 1.19 8.47 -8.72
N GLY A 217 1.36 9.47 -9.59
CA GLY A 217 0.40 9.78 -10.66
C GLY A 217 0.36 8.77 -11.79
N GLU A 218 1.45 8.03 -12.02
CA GLU A 218 1.56 7.06 -13.10
C GLU A 218 0.86 5.72 -12.77
N TYR A 219 0.88 5.31 -11.48
CA TYR A 219 0.35 4.01 -11.07
C TYR A 219 -1.03 4.09 -10.38
N ALA A 220 -1.40 5.22 -9.79
CA ALA A 220 -2.66 5.34 -9.06
C ALA A 220 -3.87 5.51 -10.00
N ASP A 221 -4.93 4.74 -9.76
CA ASP A 221 -6.24 5.02 -10.37
C ASP A 221 -6.82 6.31 -9.78
N ARG A 222 -6.60 6.54 -8.48
CA ARG A 222 -7.07 7.73 -7.76
C ARG A 222 -6.07 8.15 -6.67
N MET A 223 -6.02 9.45 -6.42
CA MET A 223 -5.15 10.05 -5.43
C MET A 223 -5.91 10.77 -4.33
N VAL A 224 -5.32 10.78 -3.15
CA VAL A 224 -5.81 11.50 -1.98
C VAL A 224 -4.69 12.39 -1.45
N LEU A 225 -4.90 13.69 -1.44
CA LEU A 225 -3.97 14.64 -0.83
C LEU A 225 -4.37 14.89 0.62
N ILE A 226 -3.45 14.60 1.54
CA ILE A 226 -3.60 14.91 2.96
C ILE A 226 -2.66 16.05 3.33
N ALA A 227 -3.20 17.07 3.98
CA ALA A 227 -2.43 18.15 4.58
C ALA A 227 -3.01 18.48 5.96
N ASP A 228 -2.14 18.77 6.93
CA ASP A 228 -2.50 19.12 8.32
C ASP A 228 -3.51 18.12 8.93
N GLY A 229 -3.32 16.84 8.67
CA GLY A 229 -4.17 15.77 9.20
C GLY A 229 -5.58 15.68 8.59
N ARG A 230 -5.84 16.34 7.46
CA ARG A 230 -7.14 16.37 6.77
C ARG A 230 -6.99 16.00 5.30
N VAL A 231 -8.02 15.41 4.73
CA VAL A 231 -8.12 15.25 3.28
C VAL A 231 -8.47 16.60 2.67
N VAL A 232 -7.64 17.09 1.75
CA VAL A 232 -7.82 18.39 1.09
C VAL A 232 -8.16 18.27 -0.39
N ALA A 233 -7.84 17.13 -1.02
CA ALA A 233 -8.25 16.83 -2.38
C ALA A 233 -8.34 15.30 -2.59
N VAL A 234 -9.30 14.88 -3.41
CA VAL A 234 -9.50 13.49 -3.86
C VAL A 234 -9.90 13.54 -5.33
N GLY A 235 -9.29 12.71 -6.16
CA GLY A 235 -9.62 12.65 -7.58
C GLY A 235 -8.62 11.82 -8.37
N SER A 236 -8.72 11.86 -9.69
CA SER A 236 -7.71 11.32 -10.60
C SER A 236 -6.36 12.02 -10.38
N PRO A 237 -5.24 11.42 -10.81
CA PRO A 237 -3.94 12.08 -10.76
C PRO A 237 -3.93 13.48 -11.37
N HIS A 238 -4.66 13.70 -12.45
CA HIS A 238 -4.76 15.02 -13.10
C HIS A 238 -5.52 16.06 -12.28
N GLU A 239 -6.50 15.66 -11.48
CA GLU A 239 -7.27 16.57 -10.62
C GLU A 239 -6.52 16.92 -9.34
N VAL A 240 -5.68 16.01 -8.82
CA VAL A 240 -4.96 16.20 -7.57
C VAL A 240 -3.56 16.78 -7.77
N LEU A 241 -2.82 16.36 -8.81
CA LEU A 241 -1.50 16.91 -9.12
C LEU A 241 -1.62 18.18 -9.94
N THR A 242 -2.02 19.27 -9.30
CA THR A 242 -2.08 20.60 -9.92
C THR A 242 -1.05 21.54 -9.31
N GLU A 243 -0.51 22.48 -10.10
CA GLU A 243 0.46 23.46 -9.60
C GLU A 243 -0.09 24.22 -8.38
N HIS A 244 -1.39 24.53 -8.39
CA HIS A 244 -2.06 25.25 -7.29
C HIS A 244 -2.08 24.43 -5.98
N LEU A 245 -2.54 23.18 -6.02
CA LEU A 245 -2.59 22.32 -4.82
C LEU A 245 -1.18 22.04 -4.29
N LEU A 246 -0.22 21.79 -5.19
CA LEU A 246 1.17 21.53 -4.80
C LEU A 246 1.85 22.78 -4.23
N ALA A 247 1.63 23.97 -4.80
CA ALA A 247 2.14 25.21 -4.22
C ALA A 247 1.54 25.49 -2.84
N THR A 248 0.23 25.29 -2.68
CA THR A 248 -0.48 25.56 -1.43
C THR A 248 -0.04 24.62 -0.32
N HIS A 249 -0.02 23.31 -0.57
CA HIS A 249 0.13 22.31 0.49
C HIS A 249 1.57 21.82 0.66
N TYR A 250 2.36 21.75 -0.43
CA TYR A 250 3.78 21.38 -0.34
C TYR A 250 4.71 22.58 -0.23
N ARG A 251 4.19 23.80 -0.43
CA ARG A 251 4.97 25.04 -0.46
C ARG A 251 6.10 24.98 -1.50
N ALA A 252 5.84 24.30 -2.61
CA ALA A 252 6.82 24.04 -3.65
C ALA A 252 6.48 24.82 -4.94
N SER A 253 7.52 25.33 -5.62
CA SER A 253 7.38 25.85 -6.97
C SER A 253 7.57 24.70 -7.94
N VAL A 254 6.50 24.32 -8.64
CA VAL A 254 6.50 23.18 -9.57
C VAL A 254 5.79 23.56 -10.87
N ARG A 255 6.10 22.84 -11.94
CA ARG A 255 5.30 22.75 -13.15
C ARG A 255 4.74 21.35 -13.25
N VAL A 256 3.49 21.25 -13.66
CA VAL A 256 2.84 19.98 -13.94
C VAL A 256 2.70 19.88 -15.45
N VAL A 257 3.30 18.84 -16.03
CA VAL A 257 3.31 18.61 -17.47
C VAL A 257 2.67 17.25 -17.80
N PRO A 258 2.04 17.10 -18.97
CA PRO A 258 1.49 15.80 -19.37
C PRO A 258 2.60 14.75 -19.49
N GLY A 259 2.38 13.56 -18.94
CA GLY A 259 3.18 12.35 -19.14
C GLY A 259 2.42 11.30 -19.95
N ALA A 260 3.04 10.13 -20.17
CA ALA A 260 2.46 9.06 -20.99
C ALA A 260 1.25 8.39 -20.29
N HIS A 261 1.32 8.19 -18.98
CA HIS A 261 0.29 7.50 -18.20
C HIS A 261 -0.28 8.35 -17.06
N GLY A 262 0.37 9.48 -16.75
CA GLY A 262 -0.07 10.41 -15.70
C GLY A 262 0.69 11.74 -15.76
N PRO A 263 0.31 12.75 -14.94
CA PRO A 263 0.99 14.03 -14.89
C PRO A 263 2.38 13.91 -14.25
N LEU A 264 3.37 14.59 -14.85
CA LEU A 264 4.73 14.69 -14.32
C LEU A 264 4.89 15.99 -13.53
N VAL A 265 5.42 15.89 -12.33
CA VAL A 265 5.67 17.03 -11.44
C VAL A 265 7.15 17.41 -11.52
N VAL A 266 7.44 18.58 -12.08
CA VAL A 266 8.80 19.07 -12.29
C VAL A 266 9.07 20.25 -11.35
N PRO A 267 10.05 20.12 -10.43
CA PRO A 267 10.46 21.25 -9.59
C PRO A 267 11.03 22.39 -10.43
N VAL A 268 10.64 23.61 -10.09
CA VAL A 268 11.11 24.84 -10.77
C VAL A 268 11.78 25.76 -9.76
N ARG A 269 12.91 26.35 -10.13
CA ARG A 269 13.53 27.37 -9.27
C ARG A 269 12.60 28.55 -9.10
N PRO A 270 12.27 28.97 -7.87
CA PRO A 270 11.61 30.26 -7.68
C PRO A 270 12.50 31.39 -8.20
N ARG A 271 11.91 32.34 -8.94
CA ARG A 271 12.60 33.54 -9.42
C ARG A 271 12.82 34.53 -8.29
#